data_8ae1a07d324fb6606aec33108bfc0813
#
_entry.id   8ae1a07d324fb6606aec33108bfc0813
#
_cell.length_a   1.000
_cell.length_b   1.000
_cell.length_c   1.000
_cell.angle_alpha   90.00
_cell.angle_beta   90.00
_cell.angle_gamma   90.00
#
_symmetry.space_group_name_H-M   'P 1'
#
loop_
_entity.id
_entity.type
_entity.pdbx_description
1 polymer ?
#
loop_
_entity_poly.entity_id
_entity_poly.type
_entity_poly.pdbx_seq_one_letter_code
_entity_poly.pdbx_strand_id
1 'polypeptide(L)'
;MVVDVSSIPFQEFWHMQIHQQHLQVRWDVRDVCQILEEYHFIGLADWEESKGQIRDFLEVMRVNDIVAIKHGQQLVTLAQVIGGAYNIHKDRALCVSEEEDPLVDWIHYRRPVKILDWAKERQTIPQGRGTLNKCVSPGTETSQIIMGWYEKVQEALKAKGERVVLV
;
A
#
# COMPACT_ATOMS: atom_id res chain seq x y z
N MET A 1 2.59 -18.38 32.65
CA MET A 1 1.79 -17.77 31.55
C MET A 1 2.35 -18.30 30.24
N VAL A 2 1.68 -19.23 29.61
CA VAL A 2 2.07 -19.74 28.28
C VAL A 2 1.54 -18.73 27.27
N VAL A 3 2.44 -17.97 26.66
CA VAL A 3 2.06 -17.11 25.52
C VAL A 3 1.87 -18.04 24.33
N ASP A 4 0.64 -18.15 23.87
CA ASP A 4 0.33 -18.91 22.68
C ASP A 4 0.96 -18.19 21.46
N VAL A 5 2.06 -18.74 20.98
CA VAL A 5 2.82 -18.20 19.84
C VAL A 5 2.09 -18.39 18.52
N SER A 6 0.94 -19.11 18.51
CA SER A 6 0.12 -19.32 17.33
C SER A 6 -0.74 -18.11 16.93
N SER A 7 -0.72 -17.04 17.71
CA SER A 7 -1.49 -15.82 17.48
C SER A 7 -0.68 -14.64 16.91
N ILE A 8 0.54 -14.88 16.40
CA ILE A 8 1.24 -13.83 15.63
C ILE A 8 0.44 -13.58 14.35
N PRO A 9 -0.08 -12.36 14.16
CA PRO A 9 -0.88 -12.06 12.97
C PRO A 9 -0.06 -12.37 11.72
N PHE A 10 -0.58 -13.24 10.88
CA PHE A 10 0.06 -13.59 9.62
C PHE A 10 0.02 -12.36 8.71
N GLN A 11 1.18 -11.83 8.33
CA GLN A 11 1.27 -10.71 7.39
C GLN A 11 0.99 -11.20 5.97
N GLU A 12 0.07 -10.53 5.29
CA GLU A 12 -0.17 -10.73 3.87
C GLU A 12 0.60 -9.69 3.06
N PHE A 13 0.91 -10.05 1.84
CA PHE A 13 1.64 -9.19 0.89
C PHE A 13 0.72 -8.78 -0.23
N TRP A 14 0.83 -7.51 -0.63
CA TRP A 14 0.02 -6.89 -1.66
C TRP A 14 0.89 -6.07 -2.59
N HIS A 15 0.42 -5.83 -3.80
CA HIS A 15 0.93 -4.76 -4.63
C HIS A 15 -0.23 -3.93 -5.18
N MET A 16 -0.01 -2.64 -5.31
CA MET A 16 -1.03 -1.75 -5.82
C MET A 16 -0.45 -0.58 -6.58
N GLN A 17 -1.26 -0.01 -7.45
CA GLN A 17 -0.98 1.18 -8.20
C GLN A 17 -1.86 2.32 -7.69
N ILE A 18 -1.25 3.45 -7.37
CA ILE A 18 -1.97 4.69 -7.09
C ILE A 18 -1.98 5.47 -8.40
N HIS A 19 -3.09 5.42 -9.08
CA HIS A 19 -3.23 6.02 -10.42
C HIS A 19 -4.58 6.70 -10.55
N GLN A 20 -4.53 7.98 -10.90
CA GLN A 20 -5.74 8.73 -11.21
C GLN A 20 -6.14 8.46 -12.65
N GLN A 21 -7.27 7.77 -12.82
CA GLN A 21 -7.88 7.58 -14.14
C GLN A 21 -8.73 8.80 -14.50
N HIS A 22 -8.95 9.01 -15.77
CA HIS A 22 -9.82 10.07 -16.32
C HIS A 22 -9.30 11.51 -16.22
N LEU A 23 -8.08 11.74 -15.82
CA LEU A 23 -7.47 13.06 -15.96
C LEU A 23 -6.77 13.22 -17.32
N GLN A 24 -7.01 14.36 -17.94
CA GLN A 24 -6.24 14.83 -19.09
C GLN A 24 -4.82 15.29 -18.69
N VAL A 25 -4.51 15.25 -17.40
CA VAL A 25 -3.23 15.65 -16.84
C VAL A 25 -2.30 14.45 -16.74
N ARG A 26 -1.05 14.64 -17.05
CA ARG A 26 -0.02 13.62 -16.93
C ARG A 26 0.17 13.22 -15.48
N TRP A 27 -0.12 11.96 -15.17
CA TRP A 27 0.14 11.34 -13.88
C TRP A 27 1.46 10.57 -13.92
N ASP A 28 2.38 10.86 -13.03
CA ASP A 28 3.68 10.21 -13.02
C ASP A 28 4.10 9.74 -11.63
N VAL A 29 5.30 9.14 -11.56
CA VAL A 29 5.84 8.58 -10.32
C VAL A 29 6.05 9.64 -9.24
N ARG A 30 6.27 10.89 -9.61
CA ARG A 30 6.45 12.00 -8.64
C ARG A 30 5.18 12.29 -7.88
N ASP A 31 4.02 12.17 -8.53
CA ASP A 31 2.72 12.35 -7.89
C ASP A 31 2.50 11.27 -6.85
N VAL A 32 2.85 10.03 -7.15
CA VAL A 32 2.76 8.90 -6.20
C VAL A 32 3.70 9.13 -5.00
N CYS A 33 4.94 9.50 -5.24
CA CYS A 33 5.90 9.79 -4.18
C CYS A 33 5.42 10.93 -3.28
N GLN A 34 4.88 12.00 -3.86
CA GLN A 34 4.37 13.14 -3.12
C GLN A 34 3.21 12.74 -2.19
N ILE A 35 2.26 11.94 -2.67
CA ILE A 35 1.17 11.42 -1.83
C ILE A 35 1.71 10.65 -0.64
N LEU A 36 2.65 9.75 -0.87
CA LEU A 36 3.21 8.90 0.18
C LEU A 36 4.03 9.71 1.20
N GLU A 37 4.80 10.70 0.74
CA GLU A 37 5.62 11.54 1.60
C GLU A 37 4.81 12.54 2.42
N GLU A 38 3.79 13.16 1.83
CA GLU A 38 3.01 14.20 2.50
C GLU A 38 1.86 13.65 3.34
N TYR A 39 1.17 12.63 2.83
CA TYR A 39 -0.07 12.15 3.44
C TYR A 39 0.05 10.81 4.15
N HIS A 40 1.04 10.00 3.84
CA HIS A 40 1.28 8.68 4.47
C HIS A 40 0.07 7.75 4.42
N PHE A 41 -0.65 7.74 3.29
CA PHE A 41 -1.73 6.78 3.07
C PHE A 41 -1.65 6.17 1.66
N ILE A 42 -2.30 5.04 1.52
CA ILE A 42 -2.62 4.41 0.24
C ILE A 42 -4.13 4.44 0.04
N GLY A 43 -4.59 4.33 -1.19
CA GLY A 43 -6.02 4.36 -1.42
C GLY A 43 -6.47 4.11 -2.84
N LEU A 44 -7.79 4.05 -2.97
CA LEU A 44 -8.50 3.77 -4.21
C LEU A 44 -9.58 4.82 -4.47
N ALA A 45 -9.81 5.12 -5.73
CA ALA A 45 -10.98 5.86 -6.14
C ALA A 45 -12.23 4.96 -6.08
N ASP A 46 -13.40 5.58 -6.02
CA ASP A 46 -14.68 4.89 -6.03
C ASP A 46 -15.23 4.83 -7.46
N TRP A 47 -14.99 3.75 -8.15
CA TRP A 47 -15.55 3.48 -9.47
C TRP A 47 -16.12 2.06 -9.58
N GLU A 48 -17.09 1.93 -10.46
CA GLU A 48 -17.90 0.72 -10.62
C GLU A 48 -17.08 -0.55 -10.90
N GLU A 49 -16.08 -0.44 -11.76
CA GLU A 49 -15.25 -1.57 -12.19
C GLU A 49 -14.29 -2.07 -11.10
N SER A 50 -14.15 -1.30 -10.02
CA SER A 50 -13.21 -1.62 -8.94
C SER A 50 -13.87 -2.16 -7.68
N LYS A 51 -15.16 -2.50 -7.70
CA LYS A 51 -15.88 -2.97 -6.50
C LYS A 51 -15.23 -4.14 -5.79
N GLY A 52 -14.72 -5.11 -6.53
CA GLY A 52 -13.99 -6.26 -5.96
C GLY A 52 -12.70 -5.83 -5.28
N GLN A 53 -11.94 -4.93 -5.87
CA GLN A 53 -10.70 -4.40 -5.31
C GLN A 53 -10.98 -3.49 -4.09
N ILE A 54 -12.03 -2.69 -4.15
CA ILE A 54 -12.48 -1.86 -3.03
C ILE A 54 -12.84 -2.76 -1.84
N ARG A 55 -13.59 -3.83 -2.07
CA ARG A 55 -13.92 -4.82 -1.04
C ARG A 55 -12.66 -5.45 -0.43
N ASP A 56 -11.71 -5.87 -1.25
CA ASP A 56 -10.46 -6.45 -0.78
C ASP A 56 -9.67 -5.43 0.06
N PHE A 57 -9.65 -4.19 -0.35
CA PHE A 57 -9.00 -3.10 0.38
C PHE A 57 -9.66 -2.83 1.73
N LEU A 58 -11.00 -2.90 1.81
CA LEU A 58 -11.77 -2.63 3.01
C LEU A 58 -11.82 -3.82 3.98
N GLU A 59 -11.99 -5.03 3.46
CA GLU A 59 -12.37 -6.20 4.25
C GLU A 59 -11.28 -7.28 4.35
N VAL A 60 -10.42 -7.40 3.35
CA VAL A 60 -9.40 -8.45 3.28
C VAL A 60 -8.03 -7.95 3.73
N MET A 61 -7.62 -6.79 3.26
CA MET A 61 -6.38 -6.16 3.70
C MET A 61 -6.46 -5.80 5.19
N ARG A 62 -5.39 -6.09 5.92
CA ARG A 62 -5.34 -5.93 7.38
C ARG A 62 -4.22 -5.00 7.81
N VAL A 63 -4.33 -4.50 9.02
CA VAL A 63 -3.23 -3.83 9.70
C VAL A 63 -2.03 -4.78 9.80
N ASN A 64 -0.85 -4.25 9.59
CA ASN A 64 0.45 -4.94 9.47
C ASN A 64 0.71 -5.65 8.13
N ASP A 65 -0.25 -5.71 7.22
CA ASP A 65 0.03 -6.17 5.87
C ASP A 65 1.07 -5.28 5.18
N ILE A 66 1.82 -5.88 4.27
CA ILE A 66 2.88 -5.22 3.51
C ILE A 66 2.39 -4.96 2.10
N VAL A 67 2.56 -3.74 1.64
CA VAL A 67 2.10 -3.30 0.33
C VAL A 67 3.26 -2.71 -0.46
N ALA A 68 3.52 -3.27 -1.63
CA ALA A 68 4.42 -2.67 -2.61
C ALA A 68 3.62 -1.72 -3.51
N ILE A 69 3.99 -0.47 -3.51
CA ILE A 69 3.38 0.56 -4.37
C ILE A 69 4.18 0.64 -5.66
N LYS A 70 3.45 0.62 -6.77
CA LYS A 70 4.05 0.67 -8.12
C LYS A 70 3.43 1.77 -8.97
N HIS A 71 4.16 2.16 -10.00
CA HIS A 71 3.68 3.00 -11.10
C HIS A 71 3.95 2.25 -12.41
N GLY A 72 2.89 1.78 -13.06
CA GLY A 72 3.04 0.79 -14.13
C GLY A 72 3.69 -0.50 -13.61
N GLN A 73 4.80 -0.90 -14.17
CA GLN A 73 5.60 -2.04 -13.70
C GLN A 73 6.69 -1.64 -12.70
N GLN A 74 6.98 -0.36 -12.57
CA GLN A 74 8.04 0.15 -11.72
C GLN A 74 7.62 0.16 -10.26
N LEU A 75 8.44 -0.44 -9.39
CA LEU A 75 8.27 -0.34 -7.95
C LEU A 75 8.65 1.06 -7.46
N VAL A 76 7.91 1.59 -6.53
CA VAL A 76 8.10 2.93 -5.94
C VAL A 76 8.47 2.83 -4.47
N THR A 77 7.66 2.17 -3.67
CA THR A 77 7.89 2.05 -2.23
C THR A 77 7.32 0.75 -1.67
N LEU A 78 7.87 0.34 -0.53
CA LEU A 78 7.34 -0.71 0.31
C LEU A 78 6.77 -0.07 1.57
N ALA A 79 5.54 -0.39 1.91
CA ALA A 79 4.84 0.19 3.04
C ALA A 79 4.17 -0.87 3.92
N GLN A 80 3.99 -0.53 5.19
CA GLN A 80 3.21 -1.30 6.14
C GLN A 80 1.88 -0.60 6.39
N VAL A 81 0.79 -1.34 6.34
CA VAL A 81 -0.54 -0.84 6.71
C VAL A 81 -0.59 -0.67 8.23
N ILE A 82 -0.89 0.53 8.71
CA ILE A 82 -0.88 0.84 10.15
C ILE A 82 -2.25 1.21 10.71
N GLY A 83 -3.29 1.19 9.89
CA GLY A 83 -4.64 1.52 10.34
C GLY A 83 -5.72 0.96 9.43
N GLY A 84 -6.95 1.07 9.88
CA GLY A 84 -8.14 0.65 9.16
C GLY A 84 -8.45 1.54 7.95
N ALA A 85 -9.24 1.00 7.02
CA ALA A 85 -9.73 1.76 5.90
C ALA A 85 -10.82 2.74 6.32
N TYR A 86 -10.84 3.91 5.69
CA TYR A 86 -11.89 4.90 5.85
C TYR A 86 -12.28 5.50 4.51
N ASN A 87 -13.50 6.03 4.45
CA ASN A 87 -14.04 6.70 3.27
C ASN A 87 -14.17 8.19 3.57
N ILE A 88 -13.53 9.04 2.79
CA ILE A 88 -13.50 10.49 3.02
C ILE A 88 -14.86 11.18 2.94
N HIS A 89 -15.84 10.56 2.30
CA HIS A 89 -17.19 11.11 2.19
C HIS A 89 -18.13 10.64 3.30
N LYS A 90 -17.88 9.47 3.88
CA LYS A 90 -18.71 8.87 4.93
C LYS A 90 -18.17 9.15 6.32
N ASP A 91 -16.86 9.11 6.47
CA ASP A 91 -16.16 9.24 7.76
C ASP A 91 -15.65 10.68 7.97
N ARG A 92 -16.56 11.65 7.89
CA ARG A 92 -16.22 13.09 7.96
C ARG A 92 -15.40 13.49 9.19
N ALA A 93 -15.51 12.77 10.29
CA ALA A 93 -14.71 13.00 11.47
C ALA A 93 -13.20 12.76 11.25
N LEU A 94 -12.86 12.00 10.21
CA LEU A 94 -11.48 11.70 9.81
C LEU A 94 -11.02 12.54 8.61
N CYS A 95 -11.92 13.31 8.00
CA CYS A 95 -11.62 14.21 6.90
C CYS A 95 -11.12 15.55 7.43
N VAL A 96 -9.93 15.93 7.05
CA VAL A 96 -9.19 17.02 7.67
C VAL A 96 -9.53 18.39 7.10
N SER A 97 -10.15 18.51 5.92
CA SER A 97 -10.61 19.79 5.37
C SER A 97 -11.61 19.64 4.23
N GLU A 98 -12.48 20.63 4.05
CA GLU A 98 -13.39 20.74 2.91
C GLU A 98 -12.66 21.10 1.61
N GLU A 99 -11.51 21.74 1.71
CA GLU A 99 -10.64 22.09 0.60
C GLU A 99 -9.47 21.11 0.54
N GLU A 100 -9.69 20.00 -0.11
CA GLU A 100 -8.66 18.99 -0.22
C GLU A 100 -7.79 19.24 -1.47
N ASP A 101 -6.49 18.95 -1.31
CA ASP A 101 -5.52 18.98 -2.40
C ASP A 101 -6.02 18.12 -3.58
N PRO A 102 -6.10 18.68 -4.80
CA PRO A 102 -6.47 17.93 -6.00
C PRO A 102 -5.60 16.68 -6.26
N LEU A 103 -4.40 16.64 -5.69
CA LEU A 103 -3.53 15.48 -5.76
C LEU A 103 -4.17 14.22 -5.13
N VAL A 104 -5.00 14.40 -4.11
CA VAL A 104 -5.56 13.30 -3.30
C VAL A 104 -7.08 13.30 -3.19
N ASP A 105 -7.78 14.33 -3.63
CA ASP A 105 -9.24 14.48 -3.48
C ASP A 105 -10.04 13.36 -4.15
N TRP A 106 -9.47 12.72 -5.18
CA TRP A 106 -10.04 11.60 -5.92
C TRP A 106 -9.87 10.24 -5.22
N ILE A 107 -9.01 10.16 -4.18
CA ILE A 107 -8.77 8.93 -3.43
C ILE A 107 -9.82 8.84 -2.32
N HIS A 108 -10.91 8.14 -2.58
CA HIS A 108 -12.06 8.09 -1.68
C HIS A 108 -11.90 7.13 -0.53
N TYR A 109 -11.27 5.98 -0.77
CA TYR A 109 -10.96 4.98 0.24
C TYR A 109 -9.49 5.03 0.58
N ARG A 110 -9.16 5.18 1.86
CA ARG A 110 -7.78 5.40 2.32
C ARG A 110 -7.43 4.50 3.49
N ARG A 111 -6.16 4.14 3.58
CA ARG A 111 -5.55 3.47 4.74
C ARG A 111 -4.25 4.14 5.08
N PRO A 112 -3.99 4.46 6.36
CA PRO A 112 -2.69 4.99 6.75
C PRO A 112 -1.62 3.91 6.62
N VAL A 113 -0.42 4.33 6.19
CA VAL A 113 0.73 3.45 6.03
C VAL A 113 1.98 4.07 6.63
N LYS A 114 2.92 3.21 6.99
CA LYS A 114 4.29 3.58 7.31
C LYS A 114 5.17 3.17 6.16
N ILE A 115 5.96 4.10 5.65
CA ILE A 115 6.96 3.81 4.62
C ILE A 115 8.10 3.00 5.25
N LEU A 116 8.39 1.85 4.66
CA LEU A 116 9.48 0.98 5.10
C LEU A 116 10.73 1.20 4.27
N ASP A 117 10.58 1.35 2.98
CA ASP A 117 11.70 1.56 2.06
C ASP A 117 11.24 2.18 0.74
N TRP A 118 12.11 2.94 0.11
CA TRP A 118 11.92 3.44 -1.25
C TRP A 118 12.68 2.55 -2.23
N ALA A 119 12.07 2.27 -3.38
CA ALA A 119 12.71 1.47 -4.41
C ALA A 119 14.00 2.16 -4.89
N LYS A 120 15.08 1.40 -4.96
CA LYS A 120 16.36 1.85 -5.50
C LYS A 120 16.38 1.48 -6.97
N GLU A 121 16.57 2.50 -7.81
CA GLU A 121 16.64 2.35 -9.27
C GLU A 121 15.51 1.48 -9.86
N ARG A 122 15.56 1.20 -11.11
CA ARG A 122 14.51 0.58 -11.93
C ARG A 122 14.11 -0.86 -11.53
N GLN A 123 13.68 -1.05 -10.29
CA GLN A 123 13.07 -2.31 -9.89
C GLN A 123 11.67 -2.42 -10.49
N THR A 124 11.41 -3.49 -11.20
CA THR A 124 10.12 -3.77 -11.85
C THR A 124 9.56 -5.10 -11.41
N ILE A 125 8.24 -5.20 -11.51
CA ILE A 125 7.51 -6.47 -11.36
C ILE A 125 6.67 -6.72 -12.61
N PRO A 126 6.28 -7.97 -12.89
CA PRO A 126 5.38 -8.27 -13.98
C PRO A 126 4.08 -7.46 -13.90
N GLN A 127 3.53 -7.10 -15.06
CA GLN A 127 2.26 -6.37 -15.15
C GLN A 127 1.13 -7.21 -14.53
N GLY A 128 0.53 -6.69 -13.46
CA GLY A 128 -0.66 -7.27 -12.85
C GLY A 128 -1.94 -6.75 -13.49
N ARG A 129 -3.03 -7.45 -13.27
CA ARG A 129 -4.37 -6.98 -13.62
C ARG A 129 -4.94 -6.16 -12.47
N GLY A 130 -5.56 -5.03 -12.81
CA GLY A 130 -6.20 -4.16 -11.83
C GLY A 130 -5.23 -3.31 -11.02
N THR A 131 -5.80 -2.57 -10.08
CA THR A 131 -5.10 -1.58 -9.26
C THR A 131 -4.52 -2.18 -7.98
N LEU A 132 -5.25 -3.09 -7.37
CA LEU A 132 -4.88 -3.78 -6.12
C LEU A 132 -4.85 -5.29 -6.35
N ASN A 133 -3.76 -5.93 -5.95
CA ASN A 133 -3.59 -7.38 -6.04
C ASN A 133 -2.96 -7.94 -4.77
N LYS A 134 -3.53 -9.03 -4.28
CA LYS A 134 -2.94 -9.83 -3.21
C LYS A 134 -1.92 -10.81 -3.77
N CYS A 135 -0.77 -10.93 -3.12
CA CYS A 135 0.23 -11.94 -3.44
C CYS A 135 -0.22 -13.30 -2.85
N VAL A 136 -1.08 -14.00 -3.57
CA VAL A 136 -1.73 -15.24 -3.10
C VAL A 136 -0.77 -16.43 -3.16
N SER A 137 0.06 -16.49 -4.21
CA SER A 137 1.00 -17.59 -4.41
C SER A 137 2.44 -17.14 -4.15
N PRO A 138 3.12 -17.68 -3.13
CA PRO A 138 4.49 -17.29 -2.81
C PRO A 138 5.51 -17.72 -3.89
N GLY A 139 5.15 -18.62 -4.78
CA GLY A 139 6.00 -19.09 -5.86
C GLY A 139 6.04 -18.20 -7.10
N THR A 140 5.17 -17.20 -7.21
CA THR A 140 5.18 -16.27 -8.36
C THR A 140 6.36 -15.31 -8.29
N GLU A 141 6.82 -14.86 -9.46
CA GLU A 141 7.91 -13.88 -9.56
C GLU A 141 7.60 -12.60 -8.78
N THR A 142 6.38 -12.06 -8.94
CA THR A 142 5.94 -10.86 -8.22
C THR A 142 6.01 -11.04 -6.71
N SER A 143 5.48 -12.16 -6.19
CA SER A 143 5.52 -12.45 -4.75
C SER A 143 6.95 -12.59 -4.23
N GLN A 144 7.81 -13.26 -4.97
CA GLN A 144 9.22 -13.43 -4.59
C GLN A 144 9.98 -12.11 -4.54
N ILE A 145 9.73 -11.21 -5.50
CA ILE A 145 10.35 -9.88 -5.52
C ILE A 145 9.91 -9.06 -4.30
N ILE A 146 8.61 -9.03 -4.00
CA ILE A 146 8.06 -8.24 -2.90
C ILE A 146 8.48 -8.81 -1.54
N MET A 147 8.34 -10.10 -1.35
CA MET A 147 8.76 -10.77 -0.12
C MET A 147 10.28 -10.67 0.11
N GLY A 148 11.06 -10.81 -0.94
CA GLY A 148 12.51 -10.64 -0.91
C GLY A 148 12.91 -9.20 -0.56
N TRP A 149 12.18 -8.22 -1.05
CA TRP A 149 12.39 -6.81 -0.67
C TRP A 149 12.12 -6.60 0.82
N TYR A 150 11.03 -7.13 1.33
CA TYR A 150 10.68 -7.05 2.74
C TYR A 150 11.75 -7.73 3.64
N GLU A 151 12.25 -8.90 3.24
CA GLU A 151 13.34 -9.56 3.96
C GLU A 151 14.61 -8.71 4.03
N LYS A 152 14.97 -8.05 2.93
CA LYS A 152 16.13 -7.13 2.91
C LYS A 152 15.93 -5.93 3.84
N VAL A 153 14.71 -5.39 3.90
CA VAL A 153 14.38 -4.33 4.85
C VAL A 153 14.52 -4.80 6.28
N GLN A 154 14.02 -5.99 6.60
CA GLN A 154 14.14 -6.58 7.93
C GLN A 154 15.60 -6.83 8.31
N GLU A 155 16.42 -7.34 7.40
CA GLU A 155 17.86 -7.55 7.62
C GLU A 155 18.61 -6.24 7.85
N ALA A 156 18.29 -5.20 7.07
CA ALA A 156 18.88 -3.88 7.23
C ALA A 156 18.54 -3.25 8.58
N LEU A 157 17.29 -3.39 9.02
CA LEU A 157 16.84 -2.94 10.34
C LEU A 157 17.53 -3.71 11.47
N LYS A 158 17.59 -5.02 11.33
CA LYS A 158 18.28 -5.90 12.31
C LYS A 158 19.75 -5.53 12.50
N ALA A 159 20.44 -5.18 11.42
CA ALA A 159 21.83 -4.73 11.48
C ALA A 159 22.01 -3.43 12.28
N LYS A 160 20.95 -2.62 12.39
CA LYS A 160 20.90 -1.39 13.21
C LYS A 160 20.33 -1.62 14.63
N GLY A 161 20.00 -2.86 14.98
CA GLY A 161 19.31 -3.16 16.23
C GLY A 161 17.81 -2.80 16.24
N GLU A 162 17.23 -2.60 15.07
CA GLU A 162 15.83 -2.22 14.87
C GLU A 162 15.01 -3.38 14.28
N ARG A 163 13.71 -3.20 14.23
CA ARG A 163 12.79 -4.16 13.61
C ARG A 163 11.54 -3.48 13.09
N VAL A 164 10.83 -4.14 12.18
CA VAL A 164 9.47 -3.71 11.82
C VAL A 164 8.58 -3.92 13.04
N VAL A 165 7.96 -2.85 13.51
CA VAL A 165 7.08 -2.89 14.68
C VAL A 165 5.66 -3.17 14.21
N LEU A 166 5.06 -4.25 14.72
CA LEU A 166 3.65 -4.55 14.51
C LEU A 166 2.79 -3.63 15.38
N VAL A 167 1.73 -3.13 14.80
CA VAL A 167 0.79 -2.22 15.45
C VAL A 167 -0.31 -2.98 16.16
#